data_79266221efe545b6133a1d8e5015ed85
#
_entry.id   79266221efe545b6133a1d8e5015ed85
#
_cell.length_a   1.000
_cell.length_b   1.000
_cell.length_c   1.000
_cell.angle_alpha   90.00
_cell.angle_beta   90.00
_cell.angle_gamma   90.00
#
_symmetry.space_group_name_H-M   'P 1'
#
loop_
_entity.id
_entity.type
_entity.pdbx_description
1 polymer ?
#
loop_
_entity_poly.entity_id
_entity_poly.type
_entity_poly.pdbx_seq_one_letter_code
_entity_poly.pdbx_strand_id
1 'polypeptide(L)'
;MQGLFYLIRASFFVIFILGSLGSCKNEFEEFTAIDTSYYPLITGTYIDYELDSILYDINHQGDTFRHYIREEIESVGFDNSGDPYHRIKRYERPDTLSNWSLKNVWVVQCVNNQIHRVERNLRSINLSFPVEMDKTWDGLVFLRRDTLIPYTYTNVNGEVTPKESINQFKDWEEFRYILVDVPQSFNGLNFTETATILQVDKTDYIERRYSAEVYAKNVGLVYKEMQILDTQCSQYLNGILDCIDTPWIEKAERGYILKQTVIAYGSN
;
A
#
# COMPACT_ATOMS: atom_id res chain seq x y z
N MET A 1 31.60 -57.56 50.43
CA MET A 1 31.90 -56.34 49.68
C MET A 1 31.19 -56.22 48.31
N GLN A 2 30.72 -57.31 47.67
CA GLN A 2 30.05 -57.21 46.38
C GLN A 2 28.60 -56.67 46.42
N GLY A 3 27.85 -56.84 47.48
CA GLY A 3 26.46 -56.37 47.61
C GLY A 3 26.31 -54.84 47.73
N LEU A 4 27.31 -54.18 48.34
CA LEU A 4 27.28 -52.73 48.54
C LEU A 4 27.50 -51.95 47.25
N PHE A 5 28.26 -52.49 46.28
CA PHE A 5 28.49 -51.87 44.97
C PHE A 5 27.27 -51.94 44.07
N TYR A 6 26.41 -52.97 44.18
CA TYR A 6 25.19 -53.09 43.43
C TYR A 6 24.11 -52.10 43.87
N LEU A 7 24.00 -51.86 45.17
CA LEU A 7 23.06 -50.88 45.73
C LEU A 7 23.43 -49.46 45.36
N ILE A 8 24.70 -49.08 45.31
CA ILE A 8 25.18 -47.74 44.93
C ILE A 8 24.96 -47.55 43.41
N ARG A 9 25.20 -48.54 42.57
CA ARG A 9 24.91 -48.46 41.10
C ARG A 9 23.43 -48.33 40.78
N ALA A 10 22.58 -49.07 41.49
CA ALA A 10 21.12 -49.00 41.30
C ALA A 10 20.57 -47.62 41.74
N SER A 11 21.11 -47.07 42.86
CA SER A 11 20.71 -45.74 43.33
C SER A 11 21.09 -44.61 42.36
N PHE A 12 22.27 -44.66 41.73
CA PHE A 12 22.69 -43.69 40.72
C PHE A 12 21.85 -43.74 39.42
N PHE A 13 21.40 -44.94 39.02
CA PHE A 13 20.57 -45.11 37.82
C PHE A 13 19.16 -44.57 38.03
N VAL A 14 18.59 -44.76 39.24
CA VAL A 14 17.26 -44.20 39.57
C VAL A 14 17.28 -42.69 39.70
N ILE A 15 18.34 -42.06 40.21
CA ILE A 15 18.49 -40.60 40.28
C ILE A 15 18.65 -39.99 38.91
N PHE A 16 19.32 -40.69 37.96
CA PHE A 16 19.46 -40.22 36.57
C PHE A 16 18.15 -40.25 35.76
N ILE A 17 17.28 -41.27 36.03
CA ILE A 17 15.96 -41.37 35.38
C ILE A 17 14.98 -40.34 35.95
N LEU A 18 15.04 -39.98 37.20
CA LEU A 18 14.17 -38.94 37.78
C LEU A 18 14.59 -37.50 37.38
N GLY A 19 15.86 -37.27 37.01
CA GLY A 19 16.33 -36.00 36.49
C GLY A 19 15.88 -35.67 35.05
N SER A 20 15.46 -36.66 34.27
CA SER A 20 15.06 -36.49 32.87
C SER A 20 13.57 -36.17 32.65
N LEU A 21 12.75 -36.17 33.69
CA LEU A 21 11.30 -35.87 33.61
C LEU A 21 10.94 -34.39 33.88
N GLY A 22 11.92 -33.53 34.07
CA GLY A 22 11.70 -32.11 34.46
C GLY A 22 11.79 -31.09 33.34
N SER A 23 11.93 -31.48 32.07
CA SER A 23 12.19 -30.50 31.01
C SER A 23 11.22 -30.60 29.84
N CYS A 24 9.95 -30.36 30.10
CA CYS A 24 9.00 -29.84 29.11
C CYS A 24 8.18 -28.76 29.80
N LYS A 25 8.74 -27.56 29.92
CA LYS A 25 7.91 -26.38 29.97
C LYS A 25 7.37 -26.19 28.55
N ASN A 26 6.11 -26.56 28.32
CA ASN A 26 5.36 -26.00 27.22
C ASN A 26 5.21 -24.50 27.55
N GLU A 27 6.14 -23.70 27.11
CA GLU A 27 5.88 -22.29 26.91
C GLU A 27 4.87 -22.25 25.75
N PHE A 28 3.59 -22.13 26.11
CA PHE A 28 2.61 -21.66 25.15
C PHE A 28 3.08 -20.26 24.79
N GLU A 29 3.61 -20.08 23.58
CA GLU A 29 3.71 -18.75 22.99
C GLU A 29 2.28 -18.17 23.03
N GLU A 30 2.07 -17.18 23.89
CA GLU A 30 0.84 -16.40 23.84
C GLU A 30 0.74 -15.88 22.42
N PHE A 31 -0.32 -16.27 21.72
CA PHE A 31 -0.64 -15.75 20.40
C PHE A 31 -0.92 -14.25 20.58
N THR A 32 0.11 -13.44 20.45
CA THR A 32 -0.04 -11.98 20.48
C THR A 32 -0.83 -11.62 19.25
N ALA A 33 -2.03 -11.08 19.45
CA ALA A 33 -2.85 -10.59 18.34
C ALA A 33 -2.03 -9.58 17.53
N ILE A 34 -1.96 -9.78 16.23
CA ILE A 34 -1.18 -8.91 15.36
C ILE A 34 -1.84 -7.53 15.31
N ASP A 35 -1.04 -6.50 15.54
CA ASP A 35 -1.49 -5.11 15.47
C ASP A 35 -1.78 -4.73 14.01
N THR A 36 -3.06 -4.64 13.66
CA THR A 36 -3.55 -4.20 12.36
C THR A 36 -4.00 -2.74 12.36
N SER A 37 -3.66 -1.97 13.38
CA SER A 37 -4.14 -0.60 13.59
C SER A 37 -3.78 0.37 12.45
N TYR A 38 -2.74 0.07 11.66
CA TYR A 38 -2.41 0.85 10.46
C TYR A 38 -3.43 0.72 9.32
N TYR A 39 -4.32 -0.27 9.38
CA TYR A 39 -5.43 -0.41 8.44
C TYR A 39 -6.70 -0.86 9.19
N PRO A 40 -7.38 0.05 9.92
CA PRO A 40 -8.57 -0.30 10.70
C PRO A 40 -9.73 -0.64 9.74
N LEU A 41 -10.26 -1.86 9.86
CA LEU A 41 -11.40 -2.35 9.07
C LEU A 41 -12.69 -2.22 9.87
N ILE A 42 -13.12 -0.99 10.14
CA ILE A 42 -14.28 -0.66 10.96
C ILE A 42 -15.40 -0.13 10.06
N THR A 43 -16.54 -0.83 10.02
CA THR A 43 -17.72 -0.40 9.25
C THR A 43 -18.21 0.98 9.70
N GLY A 44 -18.57 1.83 8.75
CA GLY A 44 -19.03 3.20 8.97
C GLY A 44 -17.92 4.24 9.04
N THR A 45 -16.64 3.83 9.07
CA THR A 45 -15.53 4.79 9.00
C THR A 45 -15.31 5.27 7.58
N TYR A 46 -14.85 6.52 7.44
CA TYR A 46 -14.51 7.13 6.16
C TYR A 46 -13.24 7.95 6.24
N ILE A 47 -12.60 8.13 5.09
CA ILE A 47 -11.49 9.05 4.89
C ILE A 47 -11.77 9.87 3.62
N ASP A 48 -11.67 11.19 3.75
CA ASP A 48 -11.78 12.14 2.65
C ASP A 48 -10.40 12.58 2.21
N TYR A 49 -10.21 12.66 0.92
CA TYR A 49 -8.95 13.06 0.30
C TYR A 49 -9.14 14.18 -0.70
N GLU A 50 -8.14 15.03 -0.80
CA GLU A 50 -7.86 15.82 -1.98
C GLU A 50 -6.98 15.00 -2.91
N LEU A 51 -7.35 14.91 -4.19
CA LEU A 51 -6.60 14.21 -5.22
C LEU A 51 -6.13 15.22 -6.28
N ASP A 52 -4.83 15.46 -6.32
CA ASP A 52 -4.16 16.20 -7.37
C ASP A 52 -3.58 15.27 -8.41
N SER A 53 -3.84 15.54 -9.67
CA SER A 53 -3.32 14.77 -10.79
C SER A 53 -2.76 15.69 -11.86
N ILE A 54 -1.63 15.30 -12.45
CA ILE A 54 -1.10 15.90 -13.68
C ILE A 54 -1.08 14.75 -14.70
N LEU A 55 -1.79 14.92 -15.80
CA LEU A 55 -1.87 13.92 -16.87
C LEU A 55 -1.12 14.42 -18.09
N TYR A 56 -0.26 13.56 -18.61
CA TYR A 56 0.57 13.86 -19.79
C TYR A 56 0.07 13.06 -20.98
N ASP A 57 -0.03 13.73 -22.11
CA ASP A 57 -0.17 13.09 -23.43
C ASP A 57 0.84 13.70 -24.41
N ILE A 58 0.99 13.09 -25.58
CA ILE A 58 1.98 13.50 -26.57
C ILE A 58 1.76 14.94 -27.12
N ASN A 59 0.60 15.51 -26.89
CA ASN A 59 0.23 16.86 -27.38
C ASN A 59 0.20 17.92 -26.27
N HIS A 60 0.27 17.51 -24.98
CA HIS A 60 0.05 18.41 -23.86
C HIS A 60 1.15 18.27 -22.82
N GLN A 61 1.60 19.39 -22.31
CA GLN A 61 2.65 19.48 -21.26
C GLN A 61 2.12 19.27 -19.84
N GLY A 62 1.08 18.43 -19.69
CA GLY A 62 0.54 18.10 -18.39
C GLY A 62 -0.65 18.98 -17.95
N ASP A 63 -1.86 18.46 -18.12
CA ASP A 63 -3.07 19.07 -17.58
C ASP A 63 -3.21 18.73 -16.09
N THR A 64 -3.44 19.76 -15.27
CA THR A 64 -3.60 19.57 -13.81
C THR A 64 -5.08 19.51 -13.46
N PHE A 65 -5.44 18.50 -12.68
CA PHE A 65 -6.79 18.28 -12.18
C PHE A 65 -6.78 18.15 -10.67
N ARG A 66 -7.76 18.76 -10.03
CA ARG A 66 -8.06 18.56 -8.61
C ARG A 66 -9.48 18.09 -8.45
N HIS A 67 -9.69 17.04 -7.67
CA HIS A 67 -11.00 16.58 -7.24
C HIS A 67 -10.91 15.96 -5.84
N TYR A 68 -12.06 15.59 -5.28
CA TYR A 68 -12.14 15.09 -3.93
C TYR A 68 -12.70 13.68 -3.94
N ILE A 69 -12.18 12.85 -3.04
CA ILE A 69 -12.54 11.44 -2.92
C ILE A 69 -12.95 11.17 -1.48
N ARG A 70 -13.98 10.37 -1.29
CA ARG A 70 -14.32 9.72 -0.03
C ARG A 70 -14.22 8.21 -0.20
N GLU A 71 -13.48 7.55 0.66
CA GLU A 71 -13.51 6.11 0.84
C GLU A 71 -14.20 5.79 2.16
N GLU A 72 -15.26 4.99 2.09
CA GLU A 72 -16.07 4.60 3.24
C GLU A 72 -16.16 3.08 3.33
N ILE A 73 -15.89 2.52 4.49
CA ILE A 73 -16.12 1.09 4.77
C ILE A 73 -17.61 0.88 4.98
N GLU A 74 -18.29 0.37 3.95
CA GLU A 74 -19.74 0.21 3.92
C GLU A 74 -20.24 -0.94 4.80
N SER A 75 -19.61 -2.11 4.61
CA SER A 75 -20.13 -3.35 5.19
C SER A 75 -19.05 -4.42 5.23
N VAL A 76 -19.28 -5.43 6.07
CA VAL A 76 -18.55 -6.67 6.07
C VAL A 76 -19.38 -7.77 5.39
N GLY A 77 -18.73 -8.62 4.59
CA GLY A 77 -19.27 -9.85 4.03
C GLY A 77 -18.34 -11.02 4.34
N PHE A 78 -18.72 -12.21 3.88
CA PHE A 78 -17.89 -13.41 4.02
C PHE A 78 -17.70 -14.04 2.65
N ASP A 79 -16.49 -14.52 2.38
CA ASP A 79 -16.20 -15.26 1.17
C ASP A 79 -16.65 -16.74 1.27
N ASN A 80 -16.37 -17.53 0.23
CA ASN A 80 -16.77 -18.94 0.18
C ASN A 80 -16.04 -19.81 1.22
N SER A 81 -14.94 -19.34 1.77
CA SER A 81 -14.18 -20.01 2.84
C SER A 81 -14.66 -19.60 4.23
N GLY A 82 -15.54 -18.60 4.32
CA GLY A 82 -16.01 -18.01 5.57
C GLY A 82 -15.13 -16.89 6.10
N ASP A 83 -14.13 -16.43 5.35
CA ASP A 83 -13.25 -15.36 5.75
C ASP A 83 -13.90 -13.99 5.51
N PRO A 84 -13.80 -13.03 6.46
CA PRO A 84 -14.42 -11.73 6.33
C PRO A 84 -13.71 -10.87 5.27
N TYR A 85 -14.52 -10.17 4.46
CA TYR A 85 -14.06 -9.09 3.59
C TYR A 85 -14.88 -7.83 3.84
N HIS A 86 -14.29 -6.67 3.56
CA HIS A 86 -14.94 -5.38 3.71
C HIS A 86 -15.15 -4.73 2.35
N ARG A 87 -16.33 -4.15 2.16
CA ARG A 87 -16.66 -3.36 0.98
C ARG A 87 -16.34 -1.90 1.27
N ILE A 88 -15.58 -1.28 0.35
CA ILE A 88 -15.27 0.14 0.39
C ILE A 88 -16.01 0.83 -0.73
N LYS A 89 -16.90 1.76 -0.39
CA LYS A 89 -17.49 2.68 -1.36
C LYS A 89 -16.55 3.82 -1.61
N ARG A 90 -16.25 4.09 -2.88
CA ARG A 90 -15.50 5.25 -3.30
C ARG A 90 -16.40 6.24 -3.99
N TYR A 91 -16.50 7.41 -3.39
CA TYR A 91 -17.24 8.55 -3.94
C TYR A 91 -16.26 9.58 -4.46
N GLU A 92 -16.71 10.37 -5.43
CA GLU A 92 -15.95 11.50 -6.00
C GLU A 92 -16.84 12.73 -6.11
N ARG A 93 -16.22 13.91 -6.02
CA ARG A 93 -16.81 15.20 -6.31
C ARG A 93 -15.76 16.14 -6.90
N PRO A 94 -16.14 17.05 -7.84
CA PRO A 94 -15.18 17.95 -8.50
C PRO A 94 -14.67 19.08 -7.59
N ASP A 95 -15.47 19.47 -6.60
CA ASP A 95 -15.16 20.56 -5.67
C ASP A 95 -15.81 20.31 -4.29
N THR A 96 -15.52 21.19 -3.33
CA THR A 96 -16.01 21.03 -1.95
C THR A 96 -17.51 21.33 -1.78
N LEU A 97 -18.16 21.98 -2.74
CA LEU A 97 -19.57 22.37 -2.69
C LEU A 97 -20.48 21.32 -3.35
N SER A 98 -19.91 20.51 -4.25
CA SER A 98 -20.64 19.49 -5.00
C SER A 98 -20.98 18.27 -4.14
N ASN A 99 -22.08 17.62 -4.47
CA ASN A 99 -22.47 16.37 -3.81
C ASN A 99 -21.55 15.21 -4.17
N TRP A 100 -21.38 14.29 -3.23
CA TRP A 100 -20.67 13.04 -3.44
C TRP A 100 -21.40 12.13 -4.44
N SER A 101 -20.69 11.62 -5.43
CA SER A 101 -21.18 10.67 -6.44
C SER A 101 -20.44 9.35 -6.28
N LEU A 102 -21.17 8.25 -6.08
CA LEU A 102 -20.57 6.91 -6.01
C LEU A 102 -19.96 6.54 -7.36
N LYS A 103 -18.68 6.21 -7.38
CA LYS A 103 -17.93 5.83 -8.59
C LYS A 103 -17.54 4.36 -8.61
N ASN A 104 -17.08 3.84 -7.48
CA ASN A 104 -16.56 2.48 -7.41
C ASN A 104 -16.95 1.82 -6.08
N VAL A 105 -16.96 0.50 -6.08
CA VAL A 105 -16.97 -0.32 -4.87
C VAL A 105 -15.78 -1.27 -4.95
N TRP A 106 -14.93 -1.21 -3.94
CA TRP A 106 -13.73 -2.03 -3.82
C TRP A 106 -13.88 -3.03 -2.68
N VAL A 107 -12.96 -3.98 -2.62
CA VAL A 107 -12.94 -5.00 -1.57
C VAL A 107 -11.58 -4.99 -0.88
N VAL A 108 -11.62 -5.07 0.45
CA VAL A 108 -10.43 -5.25 1.29
C VAL A 108 -10.62 -6.44 2.20
N GLN A 109 -9.57 -7.22 2.37
CA GLN A 109 -9.54 -8.41 3.23
C GLN A 109 -8.20 -8.51 3.94
N CYS A 110 -8.23 -8.88 5.23
CA CYS A 110 -7.00 -9.26 5.94
C CYS A 110 -6.83 -10.78 5.82
N VAL A 111 -5.81 -11.23 5.10
CA VAL A 111 -5.51 -12.64 4.84
C VAL A 111 -4.07 -12.92 5.21
N ASN A 112 -3.80 -13.93 6.05
CA ASN A 112 -2.45 -14.31 6.46
C ASN A 112 -1.59 -13.12 6.92
N ASN A 113 -2.17 -12.25 7.74
CA ASN A 113 -1.51 -11.04 8.25
C ASN A 113 -1.13 -10.02 7.15
N GLN A 114 -1.86 -10.00 6.05
CA GLN A 114 -1.67 -9.08 4.94
C GLN A 114 -2.99 -8.40 4.58
N ILE A 115 -2.94 -7.11 4.26
CA ILE A 115 -4.08 -6.38 3.71
C ILE A 115 -4.07 -6.56 2.19
N HIS A 116 -5.06 -7.29 1.71
CA HIS A 116 -5.33 -7.48 0.30
C HIS A 116 -6.43 -6.50 -0.11
N ARG A 117 -6.17 -5.72 -1.15
CA ARG A 117 -7.12 -4.77 -1.72
C ARG A 117 -7.39 -5.09 -3.18
N VAL A 118 -8.65 -5.10 -3.58
CA VAL A 118 -9.09 -5.33 -4.96
C VAL A 118 -9.71 -4.06 -5.49
N GLU A 119 -9.03 -3.42 -6.44
CA GLU A 119 -9.47 -2.21 -7.14
C GLU A 119 -9.56 -2.51 -8.64
N ARG A 120 -10.71 -2.24 -9.27
CA ARG A 120 -10.90 -2.47 -10.74
C ARG A 120 -10.46 -3.87 -11.21
N ASN A 121 -10.73 -4.91 -10.39
CA ASN A 121 -10.29 -6.30 -10.59
C ASN A 121 -8.76 -6.53 -10.49
N LEU A 122 -8.00 -5.56 -10.02
CA LEU A 122 -6.58 -5.71 -9.72
C LEU A 122 -6.42 -5.95 -8.22
N ARG A 123 -5.83 -7.10 -7.84
CA ARG A 123 -5.56 -7.44 -6.44
C ARG A 123 -4.12 -7.13 -6.10
N SER A 124 -3.91 -6.35 -5.03
CA SER A 124 -2.60 -6.03 -4.47
C SER A 124 -2.55 -6.36 -2.98
N ILE A 125 -1.34 -6.53 -2.45
CA ILE A 125 -1.06 -6.64 -1.01
C ILE A 125 -0.50 -5.29 -0.56
N ASN A 126 -1.34 -4.46 0.05
CA ASN A 126 -0.95 -3.11 0.42
C ASN A 126 -0.10 -3.06 1.70
N LEU A 127 -0.40 -3.92 2.67
CA LEU A 127 0.32 -4.00 3.95
C LEU A 127 0.64 -5.45 4.31
N SER A 128 1.77 -5.67 4.98
CA SER A 128 2.18 -6.98 5.53
C SER A 128 2.57 -6.81 7.00
N PHE A 129 1.84 -7.45 7.91
CA PHE A 129 2.06 -7.38 9.34
C PHE A 129 3.05 -8.45 9.85
N PRO A 130 3.75 -8.20 10.97
CA PRO A 130 3.81 -6.94 11.69
C PRO A 130 4.46 -5.84 10.84
N VAL A 131 4.12 -4.57 11.17
CA VAL A 131 4.74 -3.39 10.54
C VAL A 131 6.11 -3.19 11.16
N GLU A 132 7.16 -3.41 10.38
CA GLU A 132 8.55 -3.36 10.83
C GLU A 132 9.42 -2.66 9.79
N MET A 133 10.37 -1.85 10.26
CA MET A 133 11.35 -1.18 9.39
C MET A 133 12.06 -2.19 8.49
N ASP A 134 12.26 -1.83 7.22
CA ASP A 134 12.92 -2.62 6.19
C ASP A 134 12.27 -3.97 5.83
N LYS A 135 11.13 -4.32 6.41
CA LYS A 135 10.37 -5.50 5.99
C LYS A 135 9.89 -5.33 4.56
N THR A 136 10.08 -6.37 3.74
CA THR A 136 9.69 -6.41 2.32
C THR A 136 8.63 -7.47 2.04
N TRP A 137 7.84 -7.24 0.97
CA TRP A 137 6.91 -8.23 0.43
C TRP A 137 6.58 -7.94 -1.04
N ASP A 138 6.23 -8.96 -1.83
CA ASP A 138 5.71 -8.76 -3.17
C ASP A 138 4.24 -8.30 -3.11
N GLY A 139 4.04 -6.99 -3.20
CA GLY A 139 2.70 -6.37 -3.20
C GLY A 139 1.89 -6.65 -4.46
N LEU A 140 2.55 -7.11 -5.55
CA LEU A 140 1.94 -7.34 -6.86
C LEU A 140 1.92 -8.82 -7.26
N VAL A 141 2.07 -9.75 -6.33
CA VAL A 141 2.12 -11.19 -6.61
C VAL A 141 0.92 -11.71 -7.43
N PHE A 142 -0.22 -11.05 -7.38
CA PHE A 142 -1.44 -11.38 -8.14
C PHE A 142 -1.56 -10.66 -9.48
N LEU A 143 -0.63 -9.77 -9.80
CA LEU A 143 -0.69 -8.92 -10.99
C LEU A 143 0.43 -9.24 -11.97
N ARG A 144 0.11 -9.11 -13.24
CA ARG A 144 1.13 -9.14 -14.29
C ARG A 144 1.78 -7.76 -14.38
N ARG A 145 3.10 -7.70 -14.20
CA ARG A 145 3.88 -6.44 -14.25
C ARG A 145 3.91 -5.79 -15.64
N ASP A 146 3.50 -6.52 -16.70
CA ASP A 146 3.37 -6.00 -18.07
C ASP A 146 1.96 -5.48 -18.39
N THR A 147 1.07 -5.40 -17.38
CA THR A 147 -0.31 -4.93 -17.55
C THR A 147 -0.33 -3.45 -17.91
N LEU A 148 -0.94 -3.12 -19.03
CA LEU A 148 -1.19 -1.74 -19.42
C LEU A 148 -2.42 -1.20 -18.69
N ILE A 149 -2.25 -0.09 -17.99
CA ILE A 149 -3.32 0.60 -17.27
C ILE A 149 -3.75 1.81 -18.09
N PRO A 150 -5.02 1.89 -18.50
CA PRO A 150 -5.53 3.08 -19.15
C PRO A 150 -5.60 4.23 -18.16
N TYR A 151 -5.11 5.39 -18.56
CA TYR A 151 -5.29 6.63 -17.84
C TYR A 151 -6.03 7.63 -18.73
N THR A 152 -7.13 8.13 -18.21
CA THR A 152 -8.01 9.03 -18.94
C THR A 152 -8.53 10.10 -18.00
N TYR A 153 -8.81 11.26 -18.55
CA TYR A 153 -9.57 12.29 -17.88
C TYR A 153 -10.73 12.76 -18.76
N THR A 154 -11.71 13.35 -18.13
CA THR A 154 -12.79 14.02 -18.85
C THR A 154 -12.51 15.50 -18.84
N ASN A 155 -12.31 16.10 -20.01
CA ASN A 155 -12.07 17.53 -20.13
C ASN A 155 -13.33 18.35 -19.78
N VAL A 156 -13.19 19.69 -19.75
CA VAL A 156 -14.30 20.62 -19.42
C VAL A 156 -15.48 20.52 -20.36
N ASN A 157 -15.30 19.97 -21.57
CA ASN A 157 -16.34 19.77 -22.57
C ASN A 157 -17.02 18.39 -22.48
N GLY A 158 -16.63 17.56 -21.50
CA GLY A 158 -17.14 16.21 -21.32
C GLY A 158 -16.48 15.14 -22.21
N GLU A 159 -15.40 15.48 -22.93
CA GLU A 159 -14.65 14.52 -23.74
C GLU A 159 -13.66 13.75 -22.88
N VAL A 160 -13.58 12.44 -23.11
CA VAL A 160 -12.63 11.55 -22.42
C VAL A 160 -11.34 11.47 -23.25
N THR A 161 -10.27 12.05 -22.71
CA THR A 161 -8.94 12.07 -23.33
C THR A 161 -7.83 11.95 -22.27
N PRO A 162 -6.61 11.54 -22.63
CA PRO A 162 -6.32 10.71 -23.79
C PRO A 162 -6.85 9.29 -23.59
N LYS A 163 -7.08 8.55 -24.67
CA LYS A 163 -7.33 7.10 -24.60
C LYS A 163 -5.99 6.35 -24.62
N GLU A 164 -5.15 6.68 -23.68
CA GLU A 164 -3.81 6.12 -23.58
C GLU A 164 -3.70 5.13 -22.41
N SER A 165 -2.73 4.27 -22.49
CA SER A 165 -2.37 3.35 -21.41
C SER A 165 -0.87 3.29 -21.22
N ILE A 166 -0.44 3.08 -19.98
CA ILE A 166 0.96 3.00 -19.61
C ILE A 166 1.21 1.72 -18.81
N ASN A 167 2.39 1.15 -18.92
CA ASN A 167 2.80 0.09 -18.03
C ASN A 167 3.12 0.69 -16.65
N GLN A 168 2.11 0.75 -15.81
CA GLN A 168 2.22 1.30 -14.47
C GLN A 168 3.15 0.48 -13.58
N PHE A 169 3.10 -0.86 -13.71
CA PHE A 169 3.79 -1.79 -12.81
C PHE A 169 5.18 -2.23 -13.32
N LYS A 170 5.65 -1.62 -14.40
CA LYS A 170 7.00 -1.88 -14.89
C LYS A 170 8.02 -1.55 -13.80
N ASP A 171 8.97 -2.45 -13.60
CA ASP A 171 10.06 -2.32 -12.62
C ASP A 171 9.63 -2.22 -11.14
N TRP A 172 8.35 -2.48 -10.83
CA TRP A 172 7.94 -2.65 -9.45
C TRP A 172 8.47 -3.99 -8.93
N GLU A 173 9.25 -3.90 -7.85
CA GLU A 173 9.84 -5.05 -7.19
C GLU A 173 9.08 -5.36 -5.90
N GLU A 174 9.80 -5.47 -4.76
CA GLU A 174 9.19 -5.64 -3.46
C GLU A 174 8.80 -4.30 -2.85
N PHE A 175 7.62 -4.27 -2.22
CA PHE A 175 7.24 -3.16 -1.35
C PHE A 175 8.05 -3.24 -0.06
N ARG A 176 8.37 -2.09 0.53
CA ARG A 176 9.18 -2.02 1.74
C ARG A 176 8.71 -0.91 2.69
N TYR A 177 8.67 -1.19 4.00
CA TYR A 177 8.55 -0.14 5.00
C TYR A 177 9.86 0.65 5.09
N ILE A 178 9.80 1.95 4.82
CA ILE A 178 10.97 2.85 4.89
C ILE A 178 10.92 3.80 6.10
N LEU A 179 9.75 3.97 6.70
CA LEU A 179 9.54 4.65 7.98
C LEU A 179 8.46 3.91 8.77
N VAL A 180 8.66 3.77 10.08
CA VAL A 180 7.69 3.09 10.98
C VAL A 180 7.64 3.86 12.30
N ASP A 181 6.43 4.06 12.84
CA ASP A 181 6.15 4.78 14.08
C ASP A 181 6.73 6.20 14.12
N VAL A 182 6.72 6.90 12.96
CA VAL A 182 7.25 8.26 12.81
C VAL A 182 6.09 9.25 12.70
N PRO A 183 6.13 10.41 13.42
CA PRO A 183 5.10 11.43 13.25
C PRO A 183 5.20 12.11 11.87
N GLN A 184 4.05 12.31 11.21
CA GLN A 184 3.95 13.03 9.94
C GLN A 184 2.68 13.90 9.94
N SER A 185 2.67 14.94 9.08
CA SER A 185 1.55 15.87 8.96
C SER A 185 1.16 16.05 7.50
N PHE A 186 -0.16 16.03 7.22
CA PHE A 186 -0.73 16.21 5.89
C PHE A 186 -1.92 17.15 5.98
N ASN A 187 -1.95 18.19 5.15
CA ASN A 187 -3.02 19.20 5.11
C ASN A 187 -3.40 19.76 6.49
N GLY A 188 -2.41 19.93 7.38
CA GLY A 188 -2.63 20.44 8.75
C GLY A 188 -3.13 19.39 9.75
N LEU A 189 -3.38 18.16 9.33
CA LEU A 189 -3.67 17.03 10.21
C LEU A 189 -2.36 16.38 10.67
N ASN A 190 -2.23 16.15 11.97
CA ASN A 190 -1.02 15.59 12.58
C ASN A 190 -1.27 14.13 13.00
N PHE A 191 -0.40 13.24 12.60
CA PHE A 191 -0.43 11.81 12.93
C PHE A 191 0.84 11.47 13.71
N THR A 192 0.70 10.92 14.90
CA THR A 192 1.83 10.62 15.82
C THR A 192 2.58 9.36 15.41
N GLU A 193 1.89 8.38 14.83
CA GLU A 193 2.44 7.09 14.43
C GLU A 193 2.01 6.80 13.00
N THR A 194 2.98 6.86 12.08
CA THR A 194 2.76 6.52 10.67
C THR A 194 3.75 5.48 10.19
N ALA A 195 3.35 4.74 9.16
CA ALA A 195 4.22 3.85 8.41
C ALA A 195 4.25 4.30 6.94
N THR A 196 5.46 4.49 6.39
CA THR A 196 5.67 4.81 4.97
C THR A 196 6.13 3.58 4.23
N ILE A 197 5.44 3.25 3.16
CA ILE A 197 5.72 2.14 2.26
C ILE A 197 6.25 2.71 0.95
N LEU A 198 7.45 2.31 0.57
CA LEU A 198 7.98 2.53 -0.78
C LEU A 198 7.60 1.31 -1.61
N GLN A 199 6.88 1.55 -2.70
CA GLN A 199 6.42 0.50 -3.62
C GLN A 199 7.33 0.38 -4.84
N VAL A 200 7.84 1.50 -5.32
CA VAL A 200 8.85 1.57 -6.38
C VAL A 200 9.54 2.93 -6.34
N ASP A 201 10.84 2.95 -6.62
CA ASP A 201 11.61 4.17 -6.88
C ASP A 201 12.67 3.86 -7.93
N LYS A 202 12.30 3.99 -9.20
CA LYS A 202 13.18 3.79 -10.33
C LYS A 202 13.13 4.96 -11.29
N THR A 203 14.28 5.44 -11.65
CA THR A 203 14.45 6.55 -12.60
C THR A 203 15.59 6.25 -13.56
N ASP A 204 15.32 6.37 -14.83
CA ASP A 204 16.35 6.51 -15.86
C ASP A 204 16.05 7.75 -16.71
N TYR A 205 16.68 7.89 -17.89
CA TYR A 205 16.49 9.09 -18.73
C TYR A 205 15.19 9.09 -19.53
N ILE A 206 14.50 7.93 -19.66
CA ILE A 206 13.25 7.79 -20.43
C ILE A 206 12.05 7.37 -19.60
N GLU A 207 12.26 6.90 -18.36
CA GLU A 207 11.19 6.40 -17.51
C GLU A 207 11.35 6.86 -16.06
N ARG A 208 10.22 7.22 -15.44
CA ARG A 208 10.09 7.43 -14.00
C ARG A 208 8.99 6.54 -13.45
N ARG A 209 9.34 5.68 -12.50
CA ARG A 209 8.40 4.88 -11.71
C ARG A 209 8.66 5.18 -10.24
N TYR A 210 7.73 5.90 -9.64
CA TYR A 210 7.75 6.18 -8.21
C TYR A 210 6.37 5.94 -7.64
N SER A 211 6.30 5.24 -6.51
CA SER A 211 5.08 5.10 -5.75
C SER A 211 5.38 4.90 -4.27
N ALA A 212 4.73 5.70 -3.44
CA ALA A 212 4.80 5.60 -1.99
C ALA A 212 3.42 5.82 -1.36
N GLU A 213 3.16 5.14 -0.26
CA GLU A 213 1.95 5.27 0.55
C GLU A 213 2.32 5.49 2.02
N VAL A 214 1.53 6.31 2.72
CA VAL A 214 1.67 6.54 4.16
C VAL A 214 0.37 6.15 4.85
N TYR A 215 0.49 5.32 5.85
CA TYR A 215 -0.62 4.88 6.69
C TYR A 215 -0.44 5.39 8.12
N ALA A 216 -1.52 5.87 8.74
CA ALA A 216 -1.53 6.30 10.13
C ALA A 216 -2.31 5.31 10.99
N LYS A 217 -1.81 5.02 12.20
CA LYS A 217 -2.52 4.15 13.16
C LYS A 217 -3.92 4.68 13.46
N ASN A 218 -4.89 3.76 13.50
CA ASN A 218 -6.31 4.01 13.75
C ASN A 218 -7.02 4.89 12.71
N VAL A 219 -6.35 5.19 11.58
CA VAL A 219 -6.94 5.97 10.47
C VAL A 219 -6.90 5.18 9.17
N GLY A 220 -5.73 4.66 8.78
CA GLY A 220 -5.50 4.01 7.50
C GLY A 220 -4.65 4.86 6.56
N LEU A 221 -4.89 4.80 5.25
CA LEU A 221 -4.13 5.55 4.25
C LEU A 221 -4.33 7.06 4.44
N VAL A 222 -3.25 7.81 4.64
CA VAL A 222 -3.28 9.28 4.82
C VAL A 222 -2.60 10.03 3.68
N TYR A 223 -1.71 9.38 2.96
CA TYR A 223 -1.04 9.95 1.80
C TYR A 223 -0.66 8.86 0.80
N LYS A 224 -0.77 9.22 -0.49
CA LYS A 224 -0.28 8.41 -1.60
C LYS A 224 0.28 9.32 -2.67
N GLU A 225 1.45 8.98 -3.20
CA GLU A 225 2.04 9.62 -4.36
C GLU A 225 2.43 8.59 -5.40
N MET A 226 2.17 8.90 -6.66
CA MET A 226 2.61 8.11 -7.81
C MET A 226 3.15 9.03 -8.90
N GLN A 227 4.26 8.64 -9.52
CA GLN A 227 4.83 9.26 -10.70
C GLN A 227 5.13 8.15 -11.71
N ILE A 228 4.27 8.00 -12.68
CA ILE A 228 4.33 6.96 -13.70
C ILE A 228 4.46 7.69 -15.04
N LEU A 229 5.71 7.89 -15.48
CA LEU A 229 6.03 8.82 -16.55
C LEU A 229 6.99 8.18 -17.55
N ASP A 230 6.74 8.45 -18.83
CA ASP A 230 7.64 8.11 -19.94
C ASP A 230 7.94 9.36 -20.76
N THR A 231 9.12 9.39 -21.40
CA THR A 231 9.55 10.45 -22.29
C THR A 231 10.43 9.89 -23.42
N GLN A 232 10.49 10.62 -24.53
CA GLN A 232 11.45 10.45 -25.62
C GLN A 232 12.31 11.70 -25.79
N CYS A 233 12.52 12.48 -24.72
CA CYS A 233 13.16 13.79 -24.75
C CYS A 233 14.53 13.80 -25.46
N SER A 234 15.27 12.70 -25.46
CA SER A 234 16.55 12.60 -26.17
C SER A 234 16.42 12.73 -27.70
N GLN A 235 15.21 12.65 -28.25
CA GLN A 235 14.95 12.79 -29.68
C GLN A 235 14.73 14.25 -30.11
N TYR A 236 14.30 15.12 -29.20
CA TYR A 236 13.97 16.53 -29.49
C TYR A 236 14.77 17.57 -28.71
N LEU A 237 15.42 17.17 -27.62
CA LEU A 237 16.43 17.99 -26.95
C LEU A 237 17.81 17.84 -27.62
N ASN A 238 18.77 18.66 -27.22
CA ASN A 238 20.12 18.66 -27.80
C ASN A 238 20.95 17.40 -27.42
N GLY A 239 20.25 16.31 -27.09
CA GLY A 239 20.82 15.01 -26.79
C GLY A 239 20.46 14.50 -25.41
N ILE A 240 21.09 13.39 -25.04
CA ILE A 240 20.76 12.67 -23.81
C ILE A 240 21.11 13.44 -22.54
N LEU A 241 22.15 14.29 -22.56
CA LEU A 241 22.55 15.07 -21.39
C LEU A 241 21.49 16.11 -21.02
N ASP A 242 20.99 16.87 -22.00
CA ASP A 242 19.92 17.83 -21.76
C ASP A 242 18.63 17.13 -21.29
N CYS A 243 18.37 15.94 -21.81
CA CYS A 243 17.26 15.10 -21.37
C CYS A 243 17.40 14.65 -19.91
N ILE A 244 18.59 14.27 -19.45
CA ILE A 244 18.84 13.88 -18.06
C ILE A 244 18.61 15.08 -17.12
N ASP A 245 19.13 16.24 -17.48
CA ASP A 245 19.09 17.44 -16.64
C ASP A 245 17.70 18.11 -16.57
N THR A 246 16.82 17.82 -17.54
CA THR A 246 15.47 18.36 -17.56
C THR A 246 14.56 17.68 -16.49
N PRO A 247 13.88 18.44 -15.63
CA PRO A 247 12.96 17.89 -14.63
C PRO A 247 11.84 17.06 -15.24
N TRP A 248 11.42 15.99 -14.55
CA TRP A 248 10.35 15.09 -15.04
C TRP A 248 9.03 15.80 -15.33
N ILE A 249 8.69 16.81 -14.55
CA ILE A 249 7.46 17.60 -14.76
C ILE A 249 7.45 18.35 -16.09
N GLU A 250 8.62 18.63 -16.65
CA GLU A 250 8.80 19.36 -17.91
C GLU A 250 9.00 18.44 -19.12
N LYS A 251 9.67 17.29 -18.91
CA LYS A 251 10.04 16.37 -20.01
C LYS A 251 9.07 15.21 -20.22
N ALA A 252 8.15 14.97 -19.28
CA ALA A 252 7.21 13.86 -19.42
C ALA A 252 6.24 14.09 -20.60
N GLU A 253 6.08 13.06 -21.42
CA GLU A 253 5.21 13.07 -22.60
C GLU A 253 4.04 12.12 -22.45
N ARG A 254 4.14 11.14 -21.54
CA ARG A 254 3.11 10.15 -21.29
C ARG A 254 3.08 9.79 -19.81
N GLY A 255 1.87 9.46 -19.36
CA GLY A 255 1.65 8.99 -18.00
C GLY A 255 1.05 10.05 -17.09
N TYR A 256 1.32 9.93 -15.79
CA TYR A 256 0.68 10.80 -14.81
C TYR A 256 1.49 10.95 -13.52
N ILE A 257 1.27 12.07 -12.86
CA ILE A 257 1.60 12.29 -11.45
C ILE A 257 0.27 12.31 -10.69
N LEU A 258 0.20 11.61 -9.56
CA LEU A 258 -0.97 11.57 -8.70
C LEU A 258 -0.53 11.78 -7.25
N LYS A 259 -1.22 12.68 -6.54
CA LYS A 259 -1.08 12.87 -5.10
C LYS A 259 -2.46 12.81 -4.46
N GLN A 260 -2.65 11.87 -3.56
CA GLN A 260 -3.85 11.73 -2.76
C GLN A 260 -3.51 12.05 -1.31
N THR A 261 -4.10 13.11 -0.77
CA THR A 261 -3.76 13.61 0.57
C THR A 261 -5.02 13.70 1.41
N VAL A 262 -4.98 13.16 2.63
CA VAL A 262 -6.10 13.22 3.57
C VAL A 262 -6.46 14.67 3.91
N ILE A 263 -7.79 14.95 3.95
CA ILE A 263 -8.34 16.24 4.38
C ILE A 263 -9.29 16.12 5.57
N ALA A 264 -9.92 14.95 5.73
CA ALA A 264 -10.78 14.63 6.88
C ALA A 264 -10.91 13.12 7.04
N TYR A 265 -11.24 12.66 8.22
CA TYR A 265 -11.61 11.27 8.51
C TYR A 265 -12.55 11.21 9.71
N GLY A 266 -13.33 10.12 9.80
CA GLY A 266 -14.30 9.96 10.87
C GLY A 266 -15.15 8.70 10.72
N SER A 267 -16.28 8.69 11.45
CA SER A 267 -17.31 7.65 11.37
C SER A 267 -18.69 8.27 11.22
N ASN A 268 -19.55 7.62 10.43
CA ASN A 268 -20.97 7.98 10.27
C ASN A 268 -21.81 7.52 11.45
#